data_73f930e846390fb1b71be6738dcff4fb
#
_entry.id   73f930e846390fb1b71be6738dcff4fb
#
_cell.length_a   1.000
_cell.length_b   1.000
_cell.length_c   1.000
_cell.angle_alpha   90.00
_cell.angle_beta   90.00
_cell.angle_gamma   90.00
#
_symmetry.space_group_name_H-M   'P 1'
#
loop_
_entity.id
_entity.type
_entity.pdbx_description
1 polymer ?
#
loop_
_entity_poly.entity_id
_entity_poly.type
_entity_poly.pdbx_seq_one_letter_code
_entity_poly.pdbx_strand_id
1 'polypeptide(L)'
;PKPQLLESRGLGDVYKRHIHAVNNINIKIKKGSFFGLVGESGSGKTTLGRAILGANKISSGNVIFHDDEKDYDLTNINKQDLKEYRKKAQLIFQDPYAALSPRMTVRDIIAEPLEVMRITNSRQETDDRVRDIASKCRLNLEHLRRFPHAFSGGQRQRISIARALVSNPKFIVADESVAALDVSIQADILNLLKQLQNELDLTYLFISHDLSVVAHVCDIVAV
;
A
#
# COMPACT_ATOMS: atom_id res chain seq x y z
N PRO A 1 5.34 -62.41 28.59
CA PRO A 1 5.23 -61.75 27.29
C PRO A 1 5.47 -60.27 27.45
N LYS A 2 6.53 -59.80 26.84
CA LYS A 2 6.86 -58.38 26.82
C LYS A 2 5.98 -57.68 25.74
N PRO A 3 5.47 -56.49 25.98
CA PRO A 3 4.76 -55.75 24.91
C PRO A 3 5.79 -55.27 23.90
N GLN A 4 5.50 -55.51 22.60
CA GLN A 4 6.26 -55.00 21.47
C GLN A 4 6.06 -53.48 21.37
N LEU A 5 7.16 -52.74 21.37
CA LEU A 5 7.22 -51.35 21.01
C LEU A 5 6.82 -51.21 19.53
N LEU A 6 5.70 -50.53 19.28
CA LEU A 6 5.34 -50.05 17.95
C LEU A 6 6.32 -48.93 17.59
N GLU A 7 7.22 -49.21 16.66
CA GLU A 7 8.03 -48.20 15.98
C GLU A 7 7.11 -47.15 15.35
N SER A 8 7.26 -45.90 15.73
CA SER A 8 6.64 -44.78 15.08
C SER A 8 7.19 -44.66 13.65
N ARG A 9 6.39 -45.15 12.69
CA ARG A 9 6.62 -44.85 11.27
C ARG A 9 6.64 -43.36 11.10
N GLY A 10 7.69 -42.87 10.42
CA GLY A 10 8.00 -41.49 10.18
C GLY A 10 6.77 -40.69 9.71
N LEU A 11 6.69 -39.48 10.23
CA LEU A 11 5.80 -38.45 9.73
C LEU A 11 6.10 -38.26 8.25
N GLY A 12 5.20 -38.79 7.41
CA GLY A 12 5.24 -38.62 5.98
C GLY A 12 5.36 -37.14 5.63
N ASP A 13 6.08 -36.86 4.56
CA ASP A 13 6.26 -35.56 3.96
C ASP A 13 4.99 -34.72 4.06
N VAL A 14 5.06 -33.63 4.80
CA VAL A 14 4.03 -32.61 4.78
C VAL A 14 4.06 -32.03 3.36
N TYR A 15 3.18 -32.51 2.50
CA TYR A 15 2.97 -31.91 1.18
C TYR A 15 2.66 -30.45 1.39
N LYS A 16 3.62 -29.59 1.12
CA LYS A 16 3.39 -28.12 1.00
C LYS A 16 2.48 -27.94 -0.20
N ARG A 17 1.17 -27.88 0.05
CA ARG A 17 0.21 -27.47 -0.98
C ARG A 17 0.54 -26.03 -1.35
N HIS A 18 1.10 -25.82 -2.53
CA HIS A 18 1.30 -24.48 -3.08
C HIS A 18 -0.07 -23.96 -3.51
N ILE A 19 -0.50 -22.86 -2.89
CA ILE A 19 -1.69 -22.14 -3.31
C ILE A 19 -1.25 -21.14 -4.38
N HIS A 20 -1.76 -21.28 -5.59
CA HIS A 20 -1.60 -20.28 -6.64
C HIS A 20 -2.56 -19.12 -6.37
N ALA A 21 -2.08 -18.11 -5.61
CA ALA A 21 -2.89 -16.96 -5.22
C ALA A 21 -3.17 -16.01 -6.41
N VAL A 22 -2.24 -15.96 -7.38
CA VAL A 22 -2.33 -15.16 -8.61
C VAL A 22 -1.86 -16.03 -9.75
N ASN A 23 -2.68 -16.19 -10.78
CA ASN A 23 -2.38 -17.06 -11.91
C ASN A 23 -2.75 -16.39 -13.24
N ASN A 24 -1.79 -16.35 -14.16
CA ASN A 24 -1.95 -15.93 -15.57
C ASN A 24 -2.62 -14.55 -15.75
N ILE A 25 -2.16 -13.54 -14.97
CA ILE A 25 -2.68 -12.17 -15.04
C ILE A 25 -1.83 -11.35 -16.00
N ASN A 26 -2.49 -10.65 -16.93
CA ASN A 26 -1.88 -9.69 -17.84
C ASN A 26 -2.61 -8.34 -17.70
N ILE A 27 -2.00 -7.37 -17.05
CA ILE A 27 -2.57 -6.03 -16.88
C ILE A 27 -1.56 -4.96 -17.26
N LYS A 28 -2.05 -3.83 -17.76
CA LYS A 28 -1.26 -2.62 -17.99
C LYS A 28 -1.96 -1.46 -17.29
N ILE A 29 -1.24 -0.79 -16.39
CA ILE A 29 -1.71 0.39 -15.68
C ILE A 29 -1.06 1.61 -16.32
N LYS A 30 -1.87 2.51 -16.88
CA LYS A 30 -1.39 3.71 -17.53
C LYS A 30 -0.96 4.74 -16.48
N LYS A 31 0.17 5.44 -16.71
CA LYS A 31 0.61 6.57 -15.87
C LYS A 31 -0.51 7.59 -15.71
N GLY A 32 -0.71 8.10 -14.51
CA GLY A 32 -1.74 9.06 -14.18
C GLY A 32 -3.17 8.49 -14.11
N SER A 33 -3.38 7.17 -14.31
CA SER A 33 -4.71 6.56 -14.23
C SER A 33 -5.05 6.11 -12.81
N PHE A 34 -6.35 6.08 -12.52
CA PHE A 34 -6.94 5.45 -11.34
C PHE A 34 -7.47 4.07 -11.77
N PHE A 35 -6.66 3.03 -11.58
CA PHE A 35 -6.98 1.67 -12.02
C PHE A 35 -7.62 0.89 -10.87
N GLY A 36 -8.86 0.43 -11.05
CA GLY A 36 -9.59 -0.39 -10.10
C GLY A 36 -9.35 -1.88 -10.31
N LEU A 37 -9.09 -2.61 -9.22
CA LEU A 37 -9.06 -4.06 -9.20
C LEU A 37 -10.14 -4.57 -8.26
N VAL A 38 -11.14 -5.24 -8.80
CA VAL A 38 -12.31 -5.74 -8.06
C VAL A 38 -12.35 -7.26 -8.08
N GLY A 39 -12.98 -7.84 -7.10
CA GLY A 39 -13.21 -9.29 -7.03
C GLY A 39 -13.53 -9.73 -5.61
N GLU A 40 -13.93 -10.99 -5.45
CA GLU A 40 -14.31 -11.58 -4.17
C GLU A 40 -13.15 -11.58 -3.17
N SER A 41 -13.47 -11.65 -1.88
CA SER A 41 -12.45 -11.83 -0.84
C SER A 41 -11.70 -13.14 -1.06
N GLY A 42 -10.36 -13.09 -0.95
CA GLY A 42 -9.50 -14.26 -1.19
C GLY A 42 -9.12 -14.49 -2.66
N SER A 43 -9.59 -13.68 -3.63
CA SER A 43 -9.24 -13.83 -5.06
C SER A 43 -7.78 -13.45 -5.43
N GLY A 44 -6.96 -13.05 -4.46
CA GLY A 44 -5.55 -12.75 -4.68
C GLY A 44 -5.20 -11.28 -4.94
N LYS A 45 -6.16 -10.35 -4.88
CA LYS A 45 -5.95 -8.90 -5.13
C LYS A 45 -4.84 -8.28 -4.28
N THR A 46 -4.92 -8.48 -2.97
CA THR A 46 -3.87 -8.03 -2.03
C THR A 46 -2.51 -8.66 -2.33
N THR A 47 -2.50 -9.95 -2.72
CA THR A 47 -1.27 -10.65 -3.10
C THR A 47 -0.67 -10.04 -4.36
N LEU A 48 -1.49 -9.72 -5.36
CA LEU A 48 -1.05 -9.02 -6.58
C LEU A 48 -0.49 -7.63 -6.24
N GLY A 49 -1.22 -6.83 -5.45
CA GLY A 49 -0.74 -5.50 -5.02
C GLY A 49 0.61 -5.57 -4.31
N ARG A 50 0.78 -6.54 -3.40
CA ARG A 50 2.06 -6.76 -2.69
C ARG A 50 3.17 -7.26 -3.61
N ALA A 51 2.86 -8.09 -4.61
CA ALA A 51 3.83 -8.54 -5.61
C ALA A 51 4.32 -7.37 -6.48
N ILE A 52 3.41 -6.49 -6.91
CA ILE A 52 3.73 -5.26 -7.64
C ILE A 52 4.62 -4.33 -6.80
N LEU A 53 4.45 -4.25 -5.48
CA LEU A 53 5.31 -3.46 -4.60
C LEU A 53 6.64 -4.15 -4.24
N GLY A 54 6.93 -5.32 -4.81
CA GLY A 54 8.13 -6.09 -4.49
C GLY A 54 8.18 -6.56 -3.04
N ALA A 55 7.00 -6.72 -2.39
CA ALA A 55 6.89 -7.26 -1.04
C ALA A 55 6.77 -8.79 -1.05
N ASN A 56 6.20 -9.37 -2.10
CA ASN A 56 6.11 -10.81 -2.31
C ASN A 56 7.00 -11.24 -3.48
N LYS A 57 7.61 -12.41 -3.36
CA LYS A 57 8.38 -13.00 -4.46
C LYS A 57 7.43 -13.45 -5.59
N ILE A 58 7.79 -13.10 -6.81
CA ILE A 58 7.08 -13.52 -8.03
C ILE A 58 7.59 -14.91 -8.42
N SER A 59 6.68 -15.88 -8.62
CA SER A 59 7.03 -17.26 -8.96
C SER A 59 7.33 -17.43 -10.45
N SER A 60 6.58 -16.74 -11.32
CA SER A 60 6.74 -16.75 -12.78
C SER A 60 6.11 -15.50 -13.38
N GLY A 61 6.47 -15.18 -14.63
CA GLY A 61 6.03 -13.98 -15.32
C GLY A 61 6.91 -12.76 -15.02
N ASN A 62 6.51 -11.58 -15.50
CA ASN A 62 7.28 -10.35 -15.36
C ASN A 62 6.39 -9.24 -14.79
N VAL A 63 6.96 -8.43 -13.90
CA VAL A 63 6.35 -7.18 -13.42
C VAL A 63 7.34 -6.06 -13.69
N ILE A 64 6.98 -5.16 -14.60
CA ILE A 64 7.85 -4.07 -15.03
C ILE A 64 7.19 -2.75 -14.64
N PHE A 65 7.92 -1.93 -13.92
CA PHE A 65 7.55 -0.56 -13.62
C PHE A 65 8.40 0.37 -14.50
N HIS A 66 7.71 1.06 -15.42
CA HIS A 66 8.33 2.05 -16.30
C HIS A 66 8.40 3.39 -15.58
N ASP A 67 9.60 3.92 -15.44
CA ASP A 67 9.84 5.26 -14.92
C ASP A 67 10.58 6.11 -15.96
N ASP A 68 10.49 7.42 -15.83
CA ASP A 68 11.10 8.34 -16.80
C ASP A 68 12.63 8.18 -16.90
N GLU A 69 13.27 7.72 -15.81
CA GLU A 69 14.73 7.56 -15.72
C GLU A 69 15.21 6.13 -16.01
N LYS A 70 14.44 5.14 -15.54
CA LYS A 70 14.85 3.73 -15.56
C LYS A 70 13.67 2.80 -15.37
N ASP A 71 13.62 1.73 -16.13
CA ASP A 71 12.69 0.63 -15.91
C ASP A 71 13.15 -0.29 -14.76
N TYR A 72 12.18 -0.72 -13.95
CA TYR A 72 12.41 -1.67 -12.86
C TYR A 72 11.71 -2.99 -13.17
N ASP A 73 12.49 -4.04 -13.43
CA ASP A 73 11.97 -5.42 -13.50
C ASP A 73 11.95 -6.03 -12.10
N LEU A 74 10.77 -6.07 -11.49
CA LEU A 74 10.59 -6.53 -10.12
C LEU A 74 10.77 -8.05 -9.98
N THR A 75 10.82 -8.79 -11.09
CA THR A 75 11.04 -10.23 -11.09
C THR A 75 12.47 -10.56 -10.73
N ASN A 76 13.43 -9.75 -11.22
CA ASN A 76 14.86 -9.94 -11.04
C ASN A 76 15.56 -8.74 -10.38
N ILE A 77 14.81 -7.94 -9.60
CA ILE A 77 15.32 -6.71 -9.02
C ILE A 77 16.38 -6.97 -7.94
N ASN A 78 17.50 -6.26 -8.01
CA ASN A 78 18.50 -6.27 -6.97
C ASN A 78 18.09 -5.42 -5.75
N LYS A 79 18.78 -5.57 -4.62
CA LYS A 79 18.43 -4.90 -3.36
C LYS A 79 18.50 -3.36 -3.45
N GLN A 80 19.43 -2.83 -4.23
CA GLN A 80 19.60 -1.37 -4.38
C GLN A 80 18.47 -0.79 -5.21
N ASP A 81 18.18 -1.37 -6.37
CA ASP A 81 17.07 -0.95 -7.22
C ASP A 81 15.71 -1.13 -6.55
N LEU A 82 15.52 -2.20 -5.76
CA LEU A 82 14.30 -2.37 -4.97
C LEU A 82 14.13 -1.25 -3.93
N LYS A 83 15.22 -0.77 -3.33
CA LYS A 83 15.17 0.35 -2.39
C LYS A 83 14.76 1.65 -3.10
N GLU A 84 15.31 1.93 -4.29
CA GLU A 84 14.93 3.09 -5.08
C GLU A 84 13.49 2.99 -5.61
N TYR A 85 13.09 1.82 -6.09
CA TYR A 85 11.71 1.55 -6.51
C TYR A 85 10.70 1.82 -5.38
N ARG A 86 10.99 1.38 -4.16
CA ARG A 86 10.13 1.57 -2.99
C ARG A 86 9.95 3.05 -2.59
N LYS A 87 10.81 3.97 -3.02
CA LYS A 87 10.57 5.41 -2.87
C LYS A 87 9.48 5.88 -3.84
N LYS A 88 9.38 5.25 -5.02
CA LYS A 88 8.46 5.60 -6.11
C LYS A 88 7.11 4.88 -6.04
N ALA A 89 7.03 3.76 -5.32
CA ALA A 89 5.82 2.94 -5.18
C ALA A 89 5.50 2.67 -3.71
N GLN A 90 4.31 3.07 -3.27
CA GLN A 90 3.88 3.04 -1.88
C GLN A 90 2.54 2.34 -1.69
N LEU A 91 2.25 1.92 -0.46
CA LEU A 91 1.02 1.23 -0.06
C LEU A 91 0.21 2.08 0.92
N ILE A 92 -1.08 2.23 0.64
CA ILE A 92 -2.07 2.65 1.64
C ILE A 92 -2.76 1.39 2.16
N PHE A 93 -2.62 1.13 3.45
CA PHE A 93 -3.10 -0.10 4.09
C PHE A 93 -4.62 -0.10 4.28
N GLN A 94 -5.19 -1.30 4.32
CA GLN A 94 -6.60 -1.57 4.54
C GLN A 94 -7.09 -1.06 5.91
N ASP A 95 -6.35 -1.33 6.96
CA ASP A 95 -6.69 -0.96 8.34
C ASP A 95 -5.76 0.13 8.85
N PRO A 96 -6.25 1.39 8.98
CA PRO A 96 -5.44 2.47 9.51
C PRO A 96 -5.10 2.29 11.00
N TYR A 97 -5.88 1.49 11.76
CA TYR A 97 -5.59 1.21 13.17
C TYR A 97 -4.34 0.32 13.30
N ALA A 98 -4.25 -0.73 12.49
CA ALA A 98 -3.10 -1.63 12.49
C ALA A 98 -1.86 -1.00 11.83
N ALA A 99 -2.07 -0.06 10.89
CA ALA A 99 -0.98 0.56 10.13
C ALA A 99 -0.23 1.67 10.89
N LEU A 100 -0.85 2.28 11.91
CA LEU A 100 -0.27 3.42 12.65
C LEU A 100 0.23 2.97 14.02
N SER A 101 1.52 3.16 14.29
CA SER A 101 2.08 2.86 15.61
C SER A 101 1.44 3.74 16.70
N PRO A 102 0.82 3.15 17.74
CA PRO A 102 0.18 3.93 18.80
C PRO A 102 1.19 4.66 19.70
N ARG A 103 2.47 4.36 19.57
CA ARG A 103 3.57 4.92 20.38
C ARG A 103 4.28 6.09 19.69
N MET A 104 3.94 6.38 18.45
CA MET A 104 4.53 7.46 17.67
C MET A 104 3.55 8.61 17.53
N THR A 105 4.07 9.84 17.48
CA THR A 105 3.24 11.00 17.14
C THR A 105 2.84 10.96 15.66
N VAL A 106 1.79 11.67 15.27
CA VAL A 106 1.38 11.78 13.86
C VAL A 106 2.53 12.32 13.00
N ARG A 107 3.27 13.32 13.52
CA ARG A 107 4.48 13.87 12.86
C ARG A 107 5.49 12.76 12.56
N ASP A 108 5.79 11.93 13.54
CA ASP A 108 6.82 10.90 13.42
C ASP A 108 6.37 9.75 12.49
N ILE A 109 5.08 9.41 12.53
CA ILE A 109 4.49 8.41 11.61
C ILE A 109 4.61 8.88 10.15
N ILE A 110 4.29 10.15 9.88
CA ILE A 110 4.38 10.69 8.52
C ILE A 110 5.85 10.83 8.10
N ALA A 111 6.76 11.20 9.01
CA ALA A 111 8.18 11.36 8.74
C ALA A 111 8.93 10.04 8.53
N GLU A 112 8.44 8.94 9.10
CA GLU A 112 9.13 7.63 9.11
C GLU A 112 9.66 7.20 7.72
N PRO A 113 8.89 7.27 6.61
CA PRO A 113 9.41 6.91 5.29
C PRO A 113 10.57 7.79 4.84
N LEU A 114 10.56 9.10 5.15
CA LEU A 114 11.64 10.01 4.79
C LEU A 114 12.95 9.65 5.51
N GLU A 115 12.84 9.32 6.80
CA GLU A 115 13.98 8.99 7.65
C GLU A 115 14.54 7.59 7.30
N VAL A 116 13.69 6.57 7.19
CA VAL A 116 14.09 5.18 6.88
C VAL A 116 14.70 5.06 5.49
N MET A 117 14.12 5.75 4.50
CA MET A 117 14.62 5.72 3.12
C MET A 117 15.71 6.77 2.86
N ARG A 118 16.06 7.58 3.86
CA ARG A 118 17.06 8.66 3.77
C ARG A 118 16.80 9.60 2.60
N ILE A 119 15.56 10.10 2.51
CA ILE A 119 15.10 10.99 1.44
C ILE A 119 15.48 12.44 1.76
N THR A 120 15.45 12.82 3.03
CA THR A 120 15.78 14.16 3.52
C THR A 120 17.15 14.21 4.19
N ASN A 121 17.82 15.36 4.11
CA ASN A 121 19.16 15.56 4.63
C ASN A 121 19.19 16.32 5.99
N SER A 122 18.06 16.89 6.39
CA SER A 122 17.93 17.63 7.64
C SER A 122 16.56 17.43 8.27
N ARG A 123 16.50 17.68 9.60
CA ARG A 123 15.23 17.66 10.34
C ARG A 123 14.28 18.75 9.84
N GLN A 124 14.80 19.92 9.49
CA GLN A 124 13.97 21.00 8.97
C GLN A 124 13.30 20.61 7.65
N GLU A 125 14.04 20.05 6.71
CA GLU A 125 13.50 19.55 5.44
C GLU A 125 12.43 18.47 5.67
N THR A 126 12.65 17.56 6.63
CA THR A 126 11.67 16.56 7.03
C THR A 126 10.38 17.19 7.55
N ASP A 127 10.52 18.17 8.47
CA ASP A 127 9.37 18.86 9.07
C ASP A 127 8.57 19.67 8.03
N ASP A 128 9.24 20.29 7.07
CA ASP A 128 8.60 21.06 6.00
C ASP A 128 7.81 20.13 5.07
N ARG A 129 8.37 18.99 4.67
CA ARG A 129 7.67 17.99 3.86
C ARG A 129 6.48 17.36 4.59
N VAL A 130 6.64 17.06 5.89
CA VAL A 130 5.53 16.55 6.72
C VAL A 130 4.40 17.56 6.80
N ARG A 131 4.69 18.84 7.00
CA ARG A 131 3.66 19.91 7.05
C ARG A 131 2.95 20.07 5.71
N ASP A 132 3.68 20.07 4.61
CA ASP A 132 3.12 20.20 3.26
C ASP A 132 2.15 19.06 2.97
N ILE A 133 2.58 17.80 3.12
CA ILE A 133 1.72 16.65 2.83
C ILE A 133 0.55 16.53 3.82
N ALA A 134 0.75 16.86 5.09
CA ALA A 134 -0.32 16.88 6.08
C ALA A 134 -1.41 17.90 5.71
N SER A 135 -1.01 19.08 5.24
CA SER A 135 -1.94 20.11 4.74
C SER A 135 -2.71 19.62 3.52
N LYS A 136 -2.05 19.03 2.51
CA LYS A 136 -2.70 18.43 1.32
C LYS A 136 -3.68 17.32 1.71
N CYS A 137 -3.38 16.54 2.75
CA CYS A 137 -4.28 15.52 3.29
C CYS A 137 -5.36 16.10 4.23
N ARG A 138 -5.49 17.43 4.33
CA ARG A 138 -6.47 18.14 5.17
C ARG A 138 -6.37 17.77 6.66
N LEU A 139 -5.14 17.54 7.16
CA LEU A 139 -4.86 17.36 8.58
C LEU A 139 -4.62 18.71 9.25
N ASN A 140 -5.08 18.86 10.50
CA ASN A 140 -4.75 20.04 11.29
C ASN A 140 -3.29 19.96 11.75
N LEU A 141 -2.47 20.93 11.33
CA LEU A 141 -1.03 20.98 11.63
C LEU A 141 -0.72 21.11 13.12
N GLU A 142 -1.61 21.71 13.92
CA GLU A 142 -1.46 21.79 15.37
C GLU A 142 -1.57 20.41 16.05
N HIS A 143 -2.20 19.46 15.38
CA HIS A 143 -2.41 18.10 15.90
C HIS A 143 -1.27 17.13 15.56
N LEU A 144 -0.26 17.53 14.81
CA LEU A 144 0.85 16.64 14.40
C LEU A 144 1.63 16.06 15.59
N ARG A 145 1.61 16.71 16.76
CA ARG A 145 2.23 16.21 17.99
C ARG A 145 1.36 15.23 18.78
N ARG A 146 0.11 15.01 18.38
CA ARG A 146 -0.79 14.05 19.04
C ARG A 146 -0.51 12.63 18.57
N PHE A 147 -1.01 11.66 19.36
CA PHE A 147 -0.92 10.23 19.03
C PHE A 147 -2.15 9.77 18.25
N PRO A 148 -2.07 8.68 17.45
CA PRO A 148 -3.16 8.19 16.60
C PRO A 148 -4.48 7.95 17.33
N HIS A 149 -4.44 7.52 18.60
CA HIS A 149 -5.66 7.25 19.39
C HIS A 149 -6.55 8.48 19.62
N ALA A 150 -6.00 9.70 19.48
CA ALA A 150 -6.74 10.96 19.60
C ALA A 150 -7.53 11.35 18.33
N PHE A 151 -7.51 10.51 17.28
CA PHE A 151 -8.10 10.83 15.97
C PHE A 151 -9.24 9.87 15.61
N SER A 152 -10.25 10.36 14.87
CA SER A 152 -11.30 9.54 14.28
C SER A 152 -10.77 8.59 13.19
N GLY A 153 -11.56 7.59 12.79
CA GLY A 153 -11.20 6.65 11.72
C GLY A 153 -10.81 7.35 10.42
N GLY A 154 -11.60 8.32 9.96
CA GLY A 154 -11.31 9.10 8.76
C GLY A 154 -10.04 9.96 8.88
N GLN A 155 -9.79 10.54 10.07
CA GLN A 155 -8.55 11.28 10.32
C GLN A 155 -7.33 10.34 10.32
N ARG A 156 -7.43 9.15 10.89
CA ARG A 156 -6.36 8.14 10.83
C ARG A 156 -6.10 7.68 9.40
N GLN A 157 -7.13 7.54 8.59
CA GLN A 157 -6.95 7.24 7.17
C GLN A 157 -6.20 8.36 6.44
N ARG A 158 -6.49 9.64 6.74
CA ARG A 158 -5.73 10.77 6.19
C ARG A 158 -4.27 10.76 6.63
N ILE A 159 -3.97 10.33 7.87
CA ILE A 159 -2.60 10.15 8.35
C ILE A 159 -1.90 9.02 7.58
N SER A 160 -2.58 7.89 7.34
CA SER A 160 -2.05 6.77 6.54
C SER A 160 -1.76 7.19 5.09
N ILE A 161 -2.65 7.99 4.48
CA ILE A 161 -2.45 8.57 3.15
C ILE A 161 -1.23 9.51 3.15
N ALA A 162 -1.15 10.43 4.12
CA ALA A 162 -0.03 11.36 4.22
C ALA A 162 1.31 10.63 4.38
N ARG A 163 1.37 9.57 5.20
CA ARG A 163 2.54 8.70 5.35
C ARG A 163 2.97 8.06 4.04
N ALA A 164 2.01 7.57 3.24
CA ALA A 164 2.32 6.96 1.95
C ALA A 164 2.83 7.98 0.92
N LEU A 165 2.33 9.22 0.97
CA LEU A 165 2.62 10.24 -0.02
C LEU A 165 3.84 11.11 0.29
N VAL A 166 4.34 11.13 1.53
CA VAL A 166 5.42 12.02 1.96
C VAL A 166 6.75 11.79 1.20
N SER A 167 6.97 10.58 0.69
CA SER A 167 8.12 10.23 -0.16
C SER A 167 8.00 10.75 -1.60
N ASN A 168 6.89 11.39 -1.96
CA ASN A 168 6.55 11.83 -3.32
C ASN A 168 6.56 10.67 -4.34
N PRO A 169 5.79 9.59 -4.09
CA PRO A 169 5.75 8.43 -4.96
C PRO A 169 5.07 8.75 -6.31
N LYS A 170 5.29 7.91 -7.32
CA LYS A 170 4.61 7.97 -8.63
C LYS A 170 3.44 6.96 -8.71
N PHE A 171 3.50 5.91 -7.90
CA PHE A 171 2.54 4.80 -7.91
C PHE A 171 2.08 4.44 -6.51
N ILE A 172 0.78 4.30 -6.34
CA ILE A 172 0.15 3.94 -5.06
C ILE A 172 -0.70 2.69 -5.24
N VAL A 173 -0.48 1.71 -4.41
CA VAL A 173 -1.44 0.62 -4.20
C VAL A 173 -2.32 1.00 -3.01
N ALA A 174 -3.62 1.16 -3.23
CA ALA A 174 -4.60 1.40 -2.17
C ALA A 174 -5.41 0.11 -1.96
N ASP A 175 -5.05 -0.66 -0.94
CA ASP A 175 -5.63 -1.98 -0.68
C ASP A 175 -6.77 -1.84 0.32
N GLU A 176 -8.03 -1.93 -0.18
CA GLU A 176 -9.28 -1.79 0.60
C GLU A 176 -9.28 -0.58 1.56
N SER A 177 -8.61 0.49 1.18
CA SER A 177 -8.25 1.63 2.03
C SER A 177 -9.42 2.44 2.58
N VAL A 178 -10.64 2.17 2.15
CA VAL A 178 -11.86 2.85 2.61
C VAL A 178 -12.92 1.89 3.18
N ALA A 179 -12.70 0.58 3.11
CA ALA A 179 -13.70 -0.44 3.46
C ALA A 179 -14.17 -0.40 4.92
N ALA A 180 -13.33 0.07 5.84
CA ALA A 180 -13.64 0.15 7.27
C ALA A 180 -14.25 1.49 7.72
N LEU A 181 -14.62 2.37 6.78
CA LEU A 181 -15.12 3.71 7.05
C LEU A 181 -16.62 3.84 6.77
N ASP A 182 -17.28 4.73 7.48
CA ASP A 182 -18.68 5.09 7.21
C ASP A 182 -18.82 5.71 5.82
N VAL A 183 -19.97 5.54 5.16
CA VAL A 183 -20.21 5.93 3.76
C VAL A 183 -19.87 7.40 3.48
N SER A 184 -20.21 8.33 4.39
CA SER A 184 -19.90 9.76 4.22
C SER A 184 -18.40 10.04 4.28
N ILE A 185 -17.69 9.40 5.23
CA ILE A 185 -16.24 9.53 5.38
C ILE A 185 -15.52 8.85 4.21
N GLN A 186 -16.05 7.72 3.73
CA GLN A 186 -15.57 7.02 2.55
C GLN A 186 -15.57 7.92 1.31
N ALA A 187 -16.69 8.60 1.04
CA ALA A 187 -16.80 9.55 -0.06
C ALA A 187 -15.79 10.70 0.06
N ASP A 188 -15.60 11.25 1.26
CA ASP A 188 -14.61 12.29 1.53
C ASP A 188 -13.17 11.84 1.27
N ILE A 189 -12.82 10.60 1.64
CA ILE A 189 -11.49 10.03 1.39
C ILE A 189 -11.29 9.76 -0.11
N LEU A 190 -12.29 9.25 -0.82
CA LEU A 190 -12.21 9.01 -2.26
C LEU A 190 -12.01 10.32 -3.03
N ASN A 191 -12.75 11.37 -2.68
CA ASN A 191 -12.56 12.70 -3.25
C ASN A 191 -11.16 13.27 -2.96
N LEU A 192 -10.64 13.03 -1.74
CA LEU A 192 -9.27 13.41 -1.40
C LEU A 192 -8.26 12.66 -2.27
N LEU A 193 -8.39 11.33 -2.45
CA LEU A 193 -7.48 10.56 -3.30
C LEU A 193 -7.50 11.03 -4.76
N LYS A 194 -8.69 11.37 -5.29
CA LYS A 194 -8.83 11.92 -6.65
C LYS A 194 -8.20 13.30 -6.78
N GLN A 195 -8.37 14.17 -5.79
CA GLN A 195 -7.71 15.47 -5.73
C GLN A 195 -6.17 15.30 -5.73
N LEU A 196 -5.64 14.44 -4.85
CA LEU A 196 -4.19 14.17 -4.74
C LEU A 196 -3.61 13.52 -6.00
N GLN A 197 -4.40 12.69 -6.72
CA GLN A 197 -4.01 12.15 -8.02
C GLN A 197 -3.68 13.27 -9.00
N ASN A 198 -4.56 14.25 -9.11
CA ASN A 198 -4.39 15.37 -10.05
C ASN A 198 -3.28 16.34 -9.63
N GLU A 199 -3.18 16.62 -8.31
CA GLU A 199 -2.18 17.56 -7.78
C GLU A 199 -0.75 17.02 -7.83
N LEU A 200 -0.58 15.72 -7.68
CA LEU A 200 0.73 15.06 -7.54
C LEU A 200 1.08 14.12 -8.71
N ASP A 201 0.28 14.11 -9.78
CA ASP A 201 0.43 13.23 -10.96
C ASP A 201 0.57 11.74 -10.57
N LEU A 202 -0.29 11.27 -9.66
CA LEU A 202 -0.22 9.92 -9.11
C LEU A 202 -0.92 8.90 -10.01
N THR A 203 -0.36 7.70 -10.03
CA THR A 203 -1.02 6.51 -10.60
C THR A 203 -1.50 5.63 -9.44
N TYR A 204 -2.77 5.20 -9.47
CA TYR A 204 -3.35 4.33 -8.45
C TYR A 204 -3.65 2.93 -8.98
N LEU A 205 -3.30 1.91 -8.19
CA LEU A 205 -3.96 0.61 -8.19
C LEU A 205 -4.88 0.55 -6.97
N PHE A 206 -6.16 0.72 -7.20
CA PHE A 206 -7.17 0.75 -6.16
C PHE A 206 -7.86 -0.61 -6.06
N ILE A 207 -7.63 -1.31 -4.96
CA ILE A 207 -8.20 -2.63 -4.68
C ILE A 207 -9.44 -2.46 -3.81
N SER A 208 -10.57 -2.99 -4.27
CA SER A 208 -11.83 -2.96 -3.53
C SER A 208 -12.66 -4.22 -3.84
N HIS A 209 -13.57 -4.57 -2.94
CA HIS A 209 -14.65 -5.52 -3.19
C HIS A 209 -15.98 -4.82 -3.49
N ASP A 210 -16.03 -3.49 -3.38
CA ASP A 210 -17.23 -2.68 -3.63
C ASP A 210 -17.16 -2.03 -5.02
N LEU A 211 -18.03 -2.50 -5.92
CA LEU A 211 -18.14 -2.00 -7.29
C LEU A 211 -18.62 -0.55 -7.36
N SER A 212 -19.46 -0.10 -6.42
CA SER A 212 -20.00 1.26 -6.41
C SER A 212 -18.89 2.27 -6.13
N VAL A 213 -17.99 1.94 -5.20
CA VAL A 213 -16.80 2.73 -4.89
C VAL A 213 -15.87 2.84 -6.10
N VAL A 214 -15.61 1.70 -6.74
CA VAL A 214 -14.69 1.64 -7.90
C VAL A 214 -15.26 2.40 -9.08
N ALA A 215 -16.57 2.25 -9.38
CA ALA A 215 -17.23 2.98 -10.46
C ALA A 215 -17.19 4.52 -10.27
N HIS A 216 -17.09 4.99 -9.02
CA HIS A 216 -17.05 6.42 -8.73
C HIS A 216 -15.69 7.06 -8.99
N VAL A 217 -14.57 6.34 -8.77
CA VAL A 217 -13.23 6.95 -8.80
C VAL A 217 -12.30 6.41 -9.88
N CYS A 218 -12.54 5.19 -10.38
CA CYS A 218 -11.62 4.53 -11.31
C CYS A 218 -11.91 4.88 -12.76
N ASP A 219 -10.85 5.09 -13.53
CA ASP A 219 -10.91 5.33 -14.97
C ASP A 219 -11.02 4.01 -15.74
N ILE A 220 -10.43 2.94 -15.20
CA ILE A 220 -10.39 1.59 -15.77
C ILE A 220 -10.60 0.59 -14.64
N VAL A 221 -11.33 -0.50 -14.91
CA VAL A 221 -11.62 -1.55 -13.93
C VAL A 221 -11.26 -2.90 -14.50
N ALA A 222 -10.55 -3.72 -13.70
CA ALA A 222 -10.35 -5.15 -13.91
C ALA A 222 -11.09 -5.93 -12.83
N VAL A 223 -11.69 -7.08 -13.24
CA VAL A 223 -12.43 -7.98 -12.36
C VAL A 223 -11.78 -9.35 -12.33
#